data_9897a2332b345bf5e9046bb4a49645d2
#
_entry.id   9897a2332b345bf5e9046bb4a49645d2
#
_cell.length_a   1.000
_cell.length_b   1.000
_cell.length_c   1.000
_cell.angle_alpha   90.00
_cell.angle_beta   90.00
_cell.angle_gamma   90.00
#
_symmetry.space_group_name_H-M   'P 1'
#
loop_
_entity.id
_entity.type
_entity.pdbx_description
1 polymer ?
#
loop_
_entity_poly.entity_id
_entity_poly.type
_entity_poly.pdbx_seq_one_letter_code
_entity_poly.pdbx_strand_id
1 'polypeptide(L)'
;MTQQHFSRRQFLRVGAGTVVVVSFGACASADRADRPIGPVDPRSRPPLPSSSLPALGMSTSTTSTAPMGELLAGRRLVIVQMNGGNDGLNTVVPLDGRYHDARPTLGLDDGSLVGLDGIDDVALHPSLAPLVPFWADGRLAVVRGIGFDRPNRSHFVAMDRWWRADDLAGTGWLGRVLDSLPADPAALHSTALGGGAPLLSGVVRQPTTVASPSSFKFAGLDPEVVRLLAAPEANDTLTALAQRAFARTVDAVADFAEITGADPAAEDLPDREGDASISAGLAVAAQLLGGDVGAQVVVVSASGFDTHANQVAVQRDLLGDLAAGIASFFAQIEQDGLRDDVLLVTTSEFGRRVHENGSGGTDHGAGGVSFALGQGVRGGVYGAADLGDLLDGDIRPTVDPRVLYTACLDWLGADPSAVLGRRYDEVNLLRV
;
A
#
# COMPACT_ATOMS: atom_id res chain seq x y z
N MET A 1 23.01 32.15 35.96
CA MET A 1 22.67 31.24 34.86
C MET A 1 21.92 30.08 35.48
N THR A 2 20.61 30.12 35.40
CA THR A 2 19.72 29.15 36.08
C THR A 2 19.34 28.08 35.05
N GLN A 3 19.82 26.87 35.26
CA GLN A 3 19.40 25.71 34.48
C GLN A 3 17.92 25.41 34.78
N GLN A 4 17.05 25.57 33.78
CA GLN A 4 15.68 25.10 33.88
C GLN A 4 15.64 23.61 33.50
N HIS A 5 15.36 22.76 34.49
CA HIS A 5 15.07 21.36 34.29
C HIS A 5 13.63 21.20 33.77
N PHE A 6 13.46 20.83 32.52
CA PHE A 6 12.15 20.44 31.97
C PHE A 6 11.77 19.05 32.47
N SER A 7 10.61 18.88 33.07
CA SER A 7 10.09 17.58 33.48
C SER A 7 9.43 16.84 32.29
N ARG A 8 9.47 15.52 32.31
CA ARG A 8 8.82 14.65 31.27
C ARG A 8 7.33 14.99 31.03
N ARG A 9 6.64 15.59 31.97
CA ARG A 9 5.23 16.04 31.85
C ARG A 9 5.07 17.36 31.10
N GLN A 10 6.10 18.18 31.03
CA GLN A 10 6.08 19.44 30.26
C GLN A 10 6.35 19.20 28.79
N PHE A 11 7.07 18.14 28.44
CA PHE A 11 7.30 17.72 27.05
C PHE A 11 6.00 17.28 26.34
N LEU A 12 4.99 16.80 27.09
CA LEU A 12 3.69 16.34 26.57
C LEU A 12 2.62 17.43 26.51
N ARG A 13 2.94 18.70 26.82
CA ARG A 13 1.98 19.81 26.84
C ARG A 13 2.27 20.91 25.83
N VAL A 14 3.26 20.79 25.02
CA VAL A 14 3.56 21.74 23.94
C VAL A 14 3.04 21.16 22.63
N GLY A 15 1.87 21.62 22.23
CA GLY A 15 1.36 21.48 20.88
C GLY A 15 0.22 20.44 20.73
N ALA A 16 -1.02 20.92 20.71
CA ALA A 16 -2.08 20.31 19.94
C ALA A 16 -1.82 20.65 18.47
N GLY A 17 -0.79 20.05 17.90
CA GLY A 17 -0.42 20.11 16.49
C GLY A 17 0.05 18.71 16.10
N THR A 18 -0.34 18.25 14.97
CA THR A 18 -0.16 16.91 14.42
C THR A 18 1.24 16.37 14.70
N VAL A 19 1.30 15.37 15.57
CA VAL A 19 2.53 14.65 15.87
C VAL A 19 2.83 13.76 14.66
N VAL A 20 3.97 13.97 14.01
CA VAL A 20 4.55 12.93 13.13
C VAL A 20 4.81 11.72 14.02
N VAL A 21 3.91 10.74 13.98
CA VAL A 21 4.08 9.48 14.71
C VAL A 21 5.09 8.65 13.92
N VAL A 22 6.34 8.75 14.31
CA VAL A 22 7.30 7.69 13.98
C VAL A 22 6.89 6.48 14.81
N SER A 23 6.10 5.58 14.21
CA SER A 23 5.67 4.36 14.85
C SER A 23 6.86 3.43 15.00
N PHE A 24 7.53 3.46 16.14
CA PHE A 24 8.34 2.34 16.57
C PHE A 24 7.37 1.20 16.87
N GLY A 25 7.35 0.18 16.02
CA GLY A 25 6.54 -1.01 16.20
C GLY A 25 6.96 -1.78 17.45
N ALA A 26 6.34 -1.44 18.58
CA ALA A 26 6.26 -2.31 19.73
C ALA A 26 4.83 -2.82 19.80
N CYS A 27 4.59 -4.05 19.37
CA CYS A 27 3.35 -4.77 19.60
C CYS A 27 3.10 -4.89 21.10
N ALA A 28 2.20 -4.07 21.63
CA ALA A 28 1.53 -4.30 22.90
C ALA A 28 0.04 -4.39 22.60
N SER A 29 -0.47 -5.60 22.57
CA SER A 29 -1.91 -5.90 22.53
C SER A 29 -2.56 -5.35 23.80
N ALA A 30 -3.36 -4.32 23.63
CA ALA A 30 -4.26 -3.83 24.67
C ALA A 30 -5.65 -4.38 24.40
N ASP A 31 -5.99 -5.45 25.11
CA ASP A 31 -7.38 -5.75 25.43
C ASP A 31 -7.45 -6.54 26.74
N ARG A 32 -7.83 -5.86 27.79
CA ARG A 32 -8.53 -6.48 28.97
C ARG A 32 -9.17 -5.42 29.83
N ALA A 33 -10.48 -5.54 29.87
CA ALA A 33 -11.38 -4.81 30.75
C ALA A 33 -10.97 -4.87 32.24
N ASP A 34 -11.20 -3.77 32.93
CA ASP A 34 -11.10 -3.56 34.38
C ASP A 34 -11.68 -4.71 35.22
N ARG A 35 -10.80 -5.35 36.00
CA ARG A 35 -11.15 -5.99 37.25
C ARG A 35 -10.11 -5.61 38.32
N PRO A 36 -10.50 -5.22 39.51
CA PRO A 36 -9.56 -4.85 40.57
C PRO A 36 -8.82 -6.10 41.07
N ILE A 37 -7.49 -6.05 40.97
CA ILE A 37 -6.61 -7.10 41.50
C ILE A 37 -6.34 -6.80 42.95
N GLY A 38 -6.75 -7.71 43.85
CA GLY A 38 -6.36 -7.72 45.24
C GLY A 38 -4.86 -8.01 45.42
N PRO A 39 -4.27 -7.75 46.62
CA PRO A 39 -2.82 -7.89 46.83
C PRO A 39 -2.36 -9.33 46.70
N VAL A 40 -1.36 -9.55 45.83
CA VAL A 40 -0.73 -10.85 45.63
C VAL A 40 0.44 -11.05 46.59
N ASP A 41 0.45 -12.16 47.33
CA ASP A 41 1.52 -12.57 48.23
C ASP A 41 2.80 -12.87 47.42
N PRO A 42 3.94 -12.25 47.68
CA PRO A 42 5.19 -12.46 46.91
C PRO A 42 5.86 -13.82 47.09
N ARG A 43 5.30 -14.73 47.87
CA ARG A 43 5.94 -16.03 48.18
C ARG A 43 5.44 -17.22 47.35
N SER A 44 4.55 -17.03 46.40
CA SER A 44 3.96 -18.12 45.60
C SER A 44 4.40 -18.10 44.13
N ARG A 45 5.71 -18.09 43.84
CA ARG A 45 6.21 -18.38 42.49
C ARG A 45 6.69 -19.82 42.44
N PRO A 46 6.13 -20.68 41.58
CA PRO A 46 6.74 -21.97 41.26
C PRO A 46 8.04 -21.78 40.48
N PRO A 47 9.03 -22.65 40.61
CA PRO A 47 10.29 -22.54 39.88
C PRO A 47 10.07 -22.80 38.39
N LEU A 48 10.70 -21.98 37.54
CA LEU A 48 10.73 -22.14 36.10
C LEU A 48 11.44 -23.46 35.73
N PRO A 49 10.92 -24.26 34.79
CA PRO A 49 11.65 -25.43 34.30
C PRO A 49 12.89 -25.00 33.51
N SER A 50 14.01 -25.58 33.81
CA SER A 50 15.26 -25.46 33.05
C SER A 50 15.09 -26.19 31.71
N SER A 51 14.78 -25.45 30.63
CA SER A 51 14.84 -26.00 29.28
C SER A 51 16.22 -25.75 28.68
N SER A 52 16.99 -26.83 28.53
CA SER A 52 18.15 -26.89 27.68
C SER A 52 17.70 -26.68 26.22
N LEU A 53 18.12 -25.60 25.60
CA LEU A 53 17.95 -25.36 24.17
C LEU A 53 18.73 -26.40 23.38
N PRO A 54 18.14 -27.11 22.40
CA PRO A 54 18.92 -27.92 21.48
C PRO A 54 19.74 -27.01 20.57
N ALA A 55 20.99 -27.37 20.36
CA ALA A 55 21.89 -26.71 19.43
C ALA A 55 21.30 -26.79 18.02
N LEU A 56 20.92 -25.63 17.46
CA LEU A 56 20.55 -25.50 16.08
C LEU A 56 21.76 -25.78 15.19
N GLY A 57 21.77 -26.96 14.56
CA GLY A 57 22.70 -27.27 13.50
C GLY A 57 22.56 -26.27 12.36
N MET A 58 23.60 -25.47 12.14
CA MET A 58 23.68 -24.60 10.95
C MET A 58 23.79 -25.52 9.72
N SER A 59 22.66 -25.72 9.05
CA SER A 59 22.65 -26.25 7.69
C SER A 59 23.10 -25.10 6.78
N THR A 60 24.29 -25.17 6.24
CA THR A 60 24.76 -24.25 5.19
C THR A 60 24.04 -24.60 3.89
N SER A 61 22.85 -24.03 3.72
CA SER A 61 22.26 -23.92 2.40
C SER A 61 23.09 -22.93 1.59
N THR A 62 23.76 -23.41 0.56
CA THR A 62 24.37 -22.56 -0.47
C THR A 62 23.24 -21.84 -1.20
N THR A 63 22.91 -20.65 -0.72
CA THR A 63 22.06 -19.71 -1.44
C THR A 63 22.83 -19.28 -2.69
N SER A 64 22.31 -19.60 -3.86
CA SER A 64 22.74 -18.99 -5.12
C SER A 64 22.45 -17.50 -5.00
N THR A 65 23.47 -16.71 -4.68
CA THR A 65 23.39 -15.26 -4.71
C THR A 65 23.50 -14.84 -6.18
N ALA A 66 22.37 -14.56 -6.82
CA ALA A 66 22.39 -13.65 -7.95
C ALA A 66 23.12 -12.36 -7.51
N PRO A 67 23.91 -11.73 -8.38
CA PRO A 67 24.68 -10.55 -8.01
C PRO A 67 23.70 -9.45 -7.57
N MET A 68 23.76 -9.06 -6.28
CA MET A 68 22.90 -8.04 -5.63
C MET A 68 23.05 -6.62 -6.22
N GLY A 69 23.77 -6.46 -7.32
CA GLY A 69 23.96 -5.17 -8.02
C GLY A 69 22.85 -4.77 -8.97
N GLU A 70 21.88 -5.63 -9.26
CA GLU A 70 20.79 -5.38 -10.21
C GLU A 70 19.41 -5.22 -9.54
N LEU A 71 19.30 -5.44 -8.24
CA LEU A 71 18.04 -5.28 -7.54
C LEU A 71 17.61 -3.80 -7.60
N LEU A 72 16.44 -3.55 -8.14
CA LEU A 72 15.86 -2.22 -8.37
C LEU A 72 16.57 -1.35 -9.43
N ALA A 73 17.51 -1.88 -10.22
CA ALA A 73 18.31 -1.12 -11.19
C ALA A 73 17.46 -0.23 -12.13
N GLY A 74 17.18 1.00 -11.72
CA GLY A 74 16.35 1.97 -12.44
C GLY A 74 14.84 1.68 -12.41
N ARG A 75 14.39 0.52 -11.93
CA ARG A 75 12.97 0.12 -11.90
C ARG A 75 12.22 0.80 -10.75
N ARG A 76 10.98 1.18 -11.01
CA ARG A 76 10.09 1.88 -10.08
C ARG A 76 8.76 1.14 -9.97
N LEU A 77 8.19 1.07 -8.77
CA LEU A 77 6.91 0.43 -8.50
C LEU A 77 5.98 1.41 -7.80
N VAL A 78 4.78 1.55 -8.33
CA VAL A 78 3.68 2.27 -7.68
C VAL A 78 2.55 1.29 -7.36
N ILE A 79 2.08 1.32 -6.12
CA ILE A 79 0.91 0.56 -5.69
C ILE A 79 -0.18 1.53 -5.27
N VAL A 80 -1.34 1.48 -5.92
CA VAL A 80 -2.53 2.21 -5.50
C VAL A 80 -3.40 1.27 -4.67
N GLN A 81 -3.49 1.55 -3.37
CA GLN A 81 -4.29 0.77 -2.43
C GLN A 81 -5.67 1.40 -2.25
N MET A 82 -6.69 0.75 -2.78
CA MET A 82 -8.10 1.17 -2.72
C MET A 82 -8.75 0.58 -1.47
N ASN A 83 -8.69 1.31 -0.34
CA ASN A 83 -9.17 0.82 0.95
C ASN A 83 -10.69 0.84 1.04
N GLY A 84 -11.25 -0.28 1.46
CA GLY A 84 -12.68 -0.45 1.66
C GLY A 84 -13.30 -1.58 0.84
N GLY A 85 -12.55 -2.28 0.01
CA GLY A 85 -13.07 -3.36 -0.83
C GLY A 85 -13.78 -2.81 -2.07
N ASN A 86 -13.01 -2.47 -3.09
CA ASN A 86 -13.55 -1.97 -4.36
C ASN A 86 -14.55 -2.96 -4.99
N ASP A 87 -15.69 -2.46 -5.45
CA ASP A 87 -16.67 -3.27 -6.18
C ASP A 87 -16.18 -3.64 -7.58
N GLY A 88 -15.62 -4.83 -7.69
CA GLY A 88 -15.05 -5.34 -8.93
C GLY A 88 -16.08 -5.49 -10.05
N LEU A 89 -17.33 -5.85 -9.74
CA LEU A 89 -18.37 -6.05 -10.76
C LEU A 89 -18.88 -4.74 -11.37
N ASN A 90 -18.85 -3.63 -10.63
CA ASN A 90 -19.16 -2.32 -11.20
C ASN A 90 -17.89 -1.60 -11.70
N THR A 91 -16.68 -2.14 -11.45
CA THR A 91 -15.42 -1.63 -12.00
C THR A 91 -15.16 -2.23 -13.39
N VAL A 92 -15.28 -3.56 -13.50
CA VAL A 92 -15.16 -4.34 -14.74
C VAL A 92 -16.43 -5.15 -14.87
N VAL A 93 -17.35 -4.61 -15.62
CA VAL A 93 -18.75 -5.05 -15.70
C VAL A 93 -18.85 -6.27 -16.60
N PRO A 94 -19.36 -7.41 -16.11
CA PRO A 94 -19.65 -8.56 -16.98
C PRO A 94 -20.84 -8.26 -17.89
N LEU A 95 -20.71 -8.52 -19.17
CA LEU A 95 -21.79 -8.40 -20.17
C LEU A 95 -22.66 -9.68 -20.14
N ASP A 96 -23.25 -9.95 -18.98
CA ASP A 96 -24.03 -11.14 -18.63
C ASP A 96 -25.32 -10.72 -17.93
N GLY A 97 -26.46 -11.22 -18.40
CA GLY A 97 -27.76 -10.89 -17.84
C GLY A 97 -27.87 -11.13 -16.32
N ARG A 98 -27.13 -12.10 -15.80
CA ARG A 98 -27.06 -12.37 -14.34
C ARG A 98 -26.51 -11.19 -13.53
N TYR A 99 -25.71 -10.30 -14.14
CA TYR A 99 -25.27 -9.07 -13.50
C TYR A 99 -26.43 -8.15 -13.20
N HIS A 100 -27.31 -7.91 -14.17
CA HIS A 100 -28.50 -7.06 -13.98
C HIS A 100 -29.53 -7.73 -13.05
N ASP A 101 -29.68 -9.06 -13.11
CA ASP A 101 -30.53 -9.80 -12.19
C ASP A 101 -30.10 -9.64 -10.72
N ALA A 102 -28.78 -9.60 -10.48
CA ALA A 102 -28.21 -9.44 -9.14
C ALA A 102 -28.18 -7.98 -8.68
N ARG A 103 -28.23 -7.03 -9.61
CA ARG A 103 -28.06 -5.58 -9.36
C ARG A 103 -29.11 -4.75 -10.09
N PRO A 104 -30.39 -4.91 -9.75
CA PRO A 104 -31.48 -4.22 -10.42
C PRO A 104 -31.44 -2.69 -10.28
N THR A 105 -30.73 -2.16 -9.25
CA THR A 105 -30.58 -0.71 -9.02
C THR A 105 -29.15 -0.21 -9.15
N LEU A 106 -28.14 -1.04 -8.88
CA LEU A 106 -26.72 -0.69 -9.02
C LEU A 106 -26.13 -1.07 -10.37
N GLY A 107 -26.83 -1.91 -11.14
CA GLY A 107 -26.38 -2.32 -12.48
C GLY A 107 -26.24 -1.12 -13.41
N LEU A 108 -25.11 -1.05 -14.11
CA LEU A 108 -24.83 0.01 -15.06
C LEU A 108 -25.51 -0.29 -16.40
N ASP A 109 -26.01 0.76 -17.07
CA ASP A 109 -26.57 0.62 -18.42
C ASP A 109 -25.47 0.23 -19.43
N ASP A 110 -25.68 -0.87 -20.14
CA ASP A 110 -24.74 -1.41 -21.13
C ASP A 110 -24.30 -0.35 -22.17
N GLY A 111 -25.22 0.53 -22.56
CA GLY A 111 -24.95 1.62 -23.50
C GLY A 111 -23.99 2.70 -22.94
N SER A 112 -23.76 2.73 -21.63
CA SER A 112 -22.85 3.66 -20.98
C SER A 112 -21.45 3.10 -20.78
N LEU A 113 -21.28 1.78 -20.88
CA LEU A 113 -20.02 1.09 -20.58
C LEU A 113 -18.93 1.39 -21.61
N VAL A 114 -17.69 1.28 -21.17
CA VAL A 114 -16.52 1.45 -22.03
C VAL A 114 -15.99 0.08 -22.46
N GLY A 115 -16.20 -0.27 -23.75
CA GLY A 115 -15.71 -1.50 -24.33
C GLY A 115 -14.17 -1.57 -24.40
N LEU A 116 -13.65 -2.78 -24.41
CA LEU A 116 -12.23 -3.08 -24.59
C LEU A 116 -12.08 -3.83 -25.93
N ASP A 117 -11.30 -3.28 -26.86
CA ASP A 117 -11.12 -3.90 -28.18
C ASP A 117 -10.66 -5.36 -28.07
N GLY A 118 -11.39 -6.27 -28.76
CA GLY A 118 -11.12 -7.70 -28.74
C GLY A 118 -11.65 -8.45 -27.50
N ILE A 119 -12.46 -7.81 -26.65
CA ILE A 119 -13.10 -8.41 -25.47
C ILE A 119 -14.62 -8.19 -25.57
N ASP A 120 -15.38 -9.28 -25.55
CA ASP A 120 -16.83 -9.27 -25.73
C ASP A 120 -17.62 -9.66 -24.46
N ASP A 121 -16.93 -10.10 -23.40
CA ASP A 121 -17.55 -10.61 -22.18
C ASP A 121 -17.56 -9.62 -21.02
N VAL A 122 -16.77 -8.54 -21.10
CA VAL A 122 -16.72 -7.47 -20.09
C VAL A 122 -16.50 -6.10 -20.72
N ALA A 123 -16.89 -5.06 -19.96
CA ALA A 123 -16.58 -3.68 -20.27
C ALA A 123 -16.17 -2.93 -18.99
N LEU A 124 -15.53 -1.79 -19.13
CA LEU A 124 -15.14 -0.96 -18.00
C LEU A 124 -16.29 -0.01 -17.57
N HIS A 125 -16.28 0.34 -16.28
CA HIS A 125 -17.10 1.45 -15.78
C HIS A 125 -16.84 2.72 -16.60
N PRO A 126 -17.86 3.55 -16.90
CA PRO A 126 -17.72 4.77 -17.71
C PRO A 126 -16.59 5.70 -17.26
N SER A 127 -16.41 5.86 -15.96
CA SER A 127 -15.35 6.70 -15.37
C SER A 127 -13.93 6.20 -15.67
N LEU A 128 -13.76 4.97 -16.12
CA LEU A 128 -12.45 4.40 -16.47
C LEU A 128 -12.05 4.65 -17.94
N ALA A 129 -12.84 5.43 -18.69
CA ALA A 129 -12.50 5.80 -20.07
C ALA A 129 -11.07 6.34 -20.26
N PRO A 130 -10.46 7.10 -19.33
CA PRO A 130 -9.06 7.51 -19.45
C PRO A 130 -8.03 6.36 -19.50
N LEU A 131 -8.42 5.13 -19.16
CA LEU A 131 -7.54 3.95 -19.24
C LEU A 131 -7.55 3.28 -20.63
N VAL A 132 -8.49 3.61 -21.51
CA VAL A 132 -8.60 3.00 -22.86
C VAL A 132 -7.33 3.16 -23.70
N PRO A 133 -6.61 4.29 -23.71
CA PRO A 133 -5.35 4.41 -24.43
C PRO A 133 -4.29 3.39 -23.99
N PHE A 134 -4.22 3.08 -22.69
CA PHE A 134 -3.32 2.04 -22.17
C PHE A 134 -3.72 0.64 -22.63
N TRP A 135 -5.03 0.38 -22.77
CA TRP A 135 -5.52 -0.86 -23.35
C TRP A 135 -5.12 -0.98 -24.83
N ALA A 136 -5.38 0.04 -25.62
CA ALA A 136 -5.06 0.06 -27.04
C ALA A 136 -3.55 -0.14 -27.31
N ASP A 137 -2.70 0.39 -26.44
CA ASP A 137 -1.24 0.20 -26.47
C ASP A 137 -0.79 -1.17 -25.91
N GLY A 138 -1.72 -2.00 -25.42
CA GLY A 138 -1.42 -3.28 -24.76
C GLY A 138 -0.65 -3.12 -23.45
N ARG A 139 -0.77 -1.99 -22.77
CA ARG A 139 -0.08 -1.64 -21.52
C ARG A 139 -0.99 -1.72 -20.27
N LEU A 140 -2.21 -2.21 -20.41
CA LEU A 140 -3.18 -2.41 -19.31
C LEU A 140 -3.53 -3.89 -19.19
N ALA A 141 -3.25 -4.48 -18.04
CA ALA A 141 -3.76 -5.79 -17.64
C ALA A 141 -4.90 -5.60 -16.63
N VAL A 142 -6.00 -6.30 -16.86
CA VAL A 142 -7.19 -6.35 -16.01
C VAL A 142 -7.26 -7.73 -15.38
N VAL A 143 -7.10 -7.83 -14.06
CA VAL A 143 -7.11 -9.11 -13.33
C VAL A 143 -8.42 -9.23 -12.55
N ARG A 144 -9.30 -10.15 -12.97
CA ARG A 144 -10.61 -10.41 -12.38
C ARG A 144 -10.56 -11.60 -11.41
N GLY A 145 -11.44 -11.60 -10.43
CA GLY A 145 -11.53 -12.68 -9.44
C GLY A 145 -10.25 -12.80 -8.60
N ILE A 146 -9.54 -11.70 -8.38
CA ILE A 146 -8.33 -11.71 -7.55
C ILE A 146 -8.71 -11.72 -6.06
N GLY A 147 -8.13 -12.64 -5.31
CA GLY A 147 -8.39 -12.81 -3.88
C GLY A 147 -7.80 -14.10 -3.35
N PHE A 148 -7.69 -14.22 -2.03
CA PHE A 148 -7.23 -15.46 -1.41
C PHE A 148 -8.33 -16.53 -1.44
N ASP A 149 -7.94 -17.80 -1.58
CA ASP A 149 -8.84 -18.98 -1.66
C ASP A 149 -9.79 -19.14 -0.45
N ARG A 150 -9.35 -18.66 0.71
CA ARG A 150 -10.14 -18.56 1.94
C ARG A 150 -10.39 -17.10 2.28
N PRO A 151 -11.38 -16.45 1.66
CA PRO A 151 -11.64 -15.04 1.85
C PRO A 151 -12.01 -14.71 3.29
N ASN A 152 -11.61 -13.52 3.74
CA ASN A 152 -12.04 -12.96 5.00
C ASN A 152 -12.65 -11.59 4.74
N ARG A 153 -13.88 -11.37 5.21
CA ARG A 153 -14.65 -10.15 4.98
C ARG A 153 -14.39 -9.06 6.03
N SER A 154 -13.40 -9.24 6.91
CA SER A 154 -12.93 -8.21 7.83
C SER A 154 -11.83 -7.40 7.16
N HIS A 155 -11.98 -6.08 7.02
CA HIS A 155 -10.94 -5.20 6.48
C HIS A 155 -9.59 -5.45 7.13
N PHE A 156 -9.54 -5.46 8.47
CA PHE A 156 -8.28 -5.64 9.19
C PHE A 156 -7.56 -6.94 8.85
N VAL A 157 -8.30 -8.06 8.83
CA VAL A 157 -7.70 -9.37 8.54
C VAL A 157 -7.34 -9.48 7.05
N ALA A 158 -8.21 -9.02 6.16
CA ALA A 158 -7.97 -9.09 4.73
C ALA A 158 -6.79 -8.21 4.32
N MET A 159 -6.73 -6.96 4.80
CA MET A 159 -5.60 -6.07 4.54
C MET A 159 -4.28 -6.63 5.08
N ASP A 160 -4.27 -7.19 6.31
CA ASP A 160 -3.07 -7.79 6.89
C ASP A 160 -2.57 -8.97 6.04
N ARG A 161 -3.46 -9.81 5.49
CA ARG A 161 -3.12 -10.88 4.55
C ARG A 161 -2.50 -10.32 3.25
N TRP A 162 -3.08 -9.28 2.68
CA TRP A 162 -2.55 -8.63 1.48
C TRP A 162 -1.17 -8.00 1.74
N TRP A 163 -0.99 -7.31 2.87
CA TRP A 163 0.28 -6.70 3.22
C TRP A 163 1.41 -7.70 3.45
N ARG A 164 1.08 -8.87 4.02
CA ARG A 164 2.06 -9.91 4.39
C ARG A 164 2.16 -11.04 3.38
N ALA A 165 1.41 -10.99 2.28
CA ALA A 165 1.29 -12.08 1.30
C ALA A 165 0.80 -13.39 1.92
N ASP A 166 -0.22 -13.30 2.81
CA ASP A 166 -0.81 -14.40 3.59
C ASP A 166 0.12 -15.05 4.64
N ASP A 167 1.32 -14.51 4.83
CA ASP A 167 2.24 -14.90 5.92
C ASP A 167 2.02 -14.02 7.14
N LEU A 168 1.07 -14.39 7.99
CA LEU A 168 0.65 -13.60 9.16
C LEU A 168 1.74 -13.49 10.25
N ALA A 169 2.78 -14.31 10.20
CA ALA A 169 3.93 -14.23 11.10
C ALA A 169 5.05 -13.32 10.54
N GLY A 170 4.99 -13.01 9.23
CA GLY A 170 6.01 -12.25 8.53
C GLY A 170 5.82 -10.73 8.61
N THR A 171 6.78 -10.02 8.06
CA THR A 171 6.72 -8.58 7.78
C THR A 171 6.00 -8.33 6.44
N GLY A 172 5.87 -7.07 6.04
CA GLY A 172 5.35 -6.71 4.73
C GLY A 172 6.16 -7.37 3.60
N TRP A 173 5.47 -7.83 2.54
CA TRP A 173 6.15 -8.57 1.47
C TRP A 173 7.19 -7.72 0.71
N LEU A 174 6.92 -6.42 0.47
CA LEU A 174 7.92 -5.48 -0.03
C LEU A 174 8.96 -5.10 1.05
N GLY A 175 8.57 -5.03 2.31
CA GLY A 175 9.50 -4.82 3.43
C GLY A 175 10.60 -5.87 3.45
N ARG A 176 10.31 -7.13 3.11
CA ARG A 176 11.31 -8.19 2.97
C ARG A 176 12.32 -7.92 1.84
N VAL A 177 11.85 -7.35 0.72
CA VAL A 177 12.74 -6.89 -0.37
C VAL A 177 13.60 -5.73 0.08
N LEU A 178 13.00 -4.73 0.72
CA LEU A 178 13.70 -3.53 1.19
C LEU A 178 14.78 -3.88 2.21
N ASP A 179 14.53 -4.86 3.09
CA ASP A 179 15.53 -5.34 4.05
C ASP A 179 16.77 -5.97 3.38
N SER A 180 16.64 -6.47 2.15
CA SER A 180 17.73 -7.07 1.38
C SER A 180 18.60 -6.06 0.62
N LEU A 181 18.17 -4.80 0.52
CA LEU A 181 18.95 -3.76 -0.15
C LEU A 181 20.28 -3.49 0.57
N PRO A 182 21.34 -3.04 -0.15
CA PRO A 182 22.58 -2.59 0.47
C PRO A 182 22.30 -1.42 1.44
N ALA A 183 23.29 -1.14 2.31
CA ALA A 183 23.14 -0.16 3.38
C ALA A 183 22.70 1.22 2.89
N ASP A 184 21.83 1.85 3.66
CA ASP A 184 21.36 3.23 3.56
C ASP A 184 20.83 3.72 2.19
N PRO A 185 19.67 3.22 1.73
CA PRO A 185 18.96 3.89 0.64
C PRO A 185 18.51 5.28 1.08
N ALA A 186 18.24 6.16 0.10
CA ALA A 186 17.68 7.48 0.33
C ALA A 186 16.45 7.45 1.24
N ALA A 187 16.19 8.51 1.97
CA ALA A 187 15.12 8.57 2.96
C ALA A 187 13.73 8.37 2.33
N LEU A 188 13.54 8.83 1.09
CA LEU A 188 12.28 8.69 0.32
C LEU A 188 12.28 7.48 -0.63
N HIS A 189 13.27 6.59 -0.55
CA HIS A 189 13.38 5.41 -1.41
C HIS A 189 12.10 4.56 -1.44
N SER A 190 11.48 4.35 -0.28
CA SER A 190 10.18 3.73 -0.14
C SER A 190 9.25 4.64 0.64
N THR A 191 8.20 5.12 -0.02
CA THR A 191 7.29 6.14 0.53
C THR A 191 5.85 5.67 0.49
N ALA A 192 5.13 5.89 1.61
CA ALA A 192 3.70 5.68 1.73
C ALA A 192 2.98 7.03 1.77
N LEU A 193 2.04 7.27 0.87
CA LEU A 193 1.24 8.49 0.74
C LEU A 193 -0.22 8.21 1.12
N GLY A 194 -0.84 9.12 1.86
CA GLY A 194 -2.25 9.02 2.26
C GLY A 194 -2.52 8.06 3.42
N GLY A 195 -1.49 7.46 4.00
CA GLY A 195 -1.64 6.54 5.14
C GLY A 195 -0.45 5.60 5.30
N GLY A 196 -0.48 4.78 6.34
CA GLY A 196 0.54 3.76 6.55
C GLY A 196 0.42 2.63 5.53
N ALA A 197 1.57 2.11 5.07
CA ALA A 197 1.64 0.97 4.17
C ALA A 197 2.46 -0.18 4.79
N PRO A 198 1.86 -1.02 5.65
CA PRO A 198 2.56 -2.12 6.32
C PRO A 198 3.22 -3.11 5.35
N LEU A 199 2.78 -3.17 4.09
CA LEU A 199 3.45 -3.98 3.06
C LEU A 199 4.91 -3.55 2.81
N LEU A 200 5.27 -2.28 3.09
CA LEU A 200 6.63 -1.75 3.00
C LEU A 200 7.46 -1.97 4.27
N SER A 201 6.84 -2.40 5.38
CA SER A 201 7.52 -2.52 6.66
C SER A 201 8.30 -3.81 6.75
N GLY A 202 9.61 -3.71 6.80
CA GLY A 202 10.54 -4.81 7.06
C GLY A 202 10.90 -4.95 8.55
N VAL A 203 11.85 -5.83 8.85
CA VAL A 203 12.44 -5.97 10.19
C VAL A 203 13.41 -4.82 10.46
N VAL A 204 14.21 -4.47 9.47
CA VAL A 204 15.27 -3.46 9.55
C VAL A 204 14.82 -2.13 8.99
N ARG A 205 14.07 -2.15 7.89
CA ARG A 205 13.67 -0.96 7.13
C ARG A 205 12.20 -0.65 7.27
N GLN A 206 11.93 0.64 7.41
CA GLN A 206 10.58 1.18 7.47
C GLN A 206 10.42 2.24 6.37
N PRO A 207 9.24 2.35 5.74
CA PRO A 207 8.97 3.40 4.76
C PRO A 207 8.92 4.77 5.41
N THR A 208 9.16 5.81 4.62
CA THR A 208 8.71 7.15 4.98
C THR A 208 7.20 7.24 4.74
N THR A 209 6.45 7.67 5.76
CA THR A 209 5.00 7.82 5.68
C THR A 209 4.62 9.28 5.67
N VAL A 210 3.90 9.69 4.64
CA VAL A 210 3.39 11.05 4.43
C VAL A 210 1.87 10.97 4.44
N ALA A 211 1.24 11.37 5.54
CA ALA A 211 -0.22 11.31 5.67
C ALA A 211 -0.89 12.30 4.70
N SER A 212 -0.40 13.53 4.65
CA SER A 212 -0.72 14.50 3.60
C SER A 212 0.51 15.34 3.27
N PRO A 213 0.67 15.84 2.03
CA PRO A 213 1.81 16.67 1.65
C PRO A 213 1.94 17.93 2.52
N SER A 214 0.84 18.58 2.88
CA SER A 214 0.81 19.78 3.70
C SER A 214 1.24 19.55 5.15
N SER A 215 1.06 18.32 5.67
CA SER A 215 1.39 17.96 7.04
C SER A 215 2.82 17.40 7.20
N PHE A 216 3.53 17.12 6.11
CA PHE A 216 4.88 16.52 6.17
C PHE A 216 5.96 17.59 6.40
N LYS A 217 5.99 18.13 7.61
CA LYS A 217 6.88 19.21 8.05
C LYS A 217 7.12 19.16 9.55
N PHE A 218 8.14 19.88 10.03
CA PHE A 218 8.36 20.10 11.46
C PHE A 218 7.59 21.33 11.92
N ALA A 219 6.35 21.17 12.31
CA ALA A 219 5.51 22.27 12.73
C ALA A 219 6.07 22.98 13.98
N GLY A 220 6.25 24.31 13.88
CA GLY A 220 6.66 25.15 15.01
C GLY A 220 8.10 24.96 15.51
N LEU A 221 8.95 24.23 14.79
CA LEU A 221 10.36 24.07 15.11
C LEU A 221 11.23 24.81 14.08
N ASP A 222 12.25 25.52 14.60
CA ASP A 222 13.26 26.13 13.76
C ASP A 222 14.09 25.04 13.03
N PRO A 223 14.24 25.09 11.71
CA PRO A 223 15.01 24.10 10.96
C PRO A 223 16.46 23.92 11.45
N GLU A 224 17.10 24.97 11.96
CA GLU A 224 18.45 24.86 12.52
C GLU A 224 18.46 24.08 13.84
N VAL A 225 17.45 24.28 14.69
CA VAL A 225 17.28 23.50 15.92
C VAL A 225 17.03 22.02 15.59
N VAL A 226 16.21 21.76 14.57
CA VAL A 226 15.94 20.39 14.09
C VAL A 226 17.23 19.71 13.63
N ARG A 227 18.08 20.39 12.81
CA ARG A 227 19.37 19.89 12.38
C ARG A 227 20.35 19.64 13.51
N LEU A 228 20.40 20.54 14.50
CA LEU A 228 21.24 20.34 15.69
C LEU A 228 20.83 19.12 16.50
N LEU A 229 19.53 18.86 16.64
CA LEU A 229 19.00 17.67 17.31
C LEU A 229 19.30 16.38 16.55
N ALA A 230 19.40 16.46 15.24
CA ALA A 230 19.73 15.35 14.35
C ALA A 230 21.23 15.03 14.33
N ALA A 231 22.10 15.93 14.79
CA ALA A 231 23.55 15.72 14.76
C ALA A 231 23.95 14.53 15.65
N PRO A 232 24.75 13.56 15.13
CA PRO A 232 25.14 12.37 15.89
C PRO A 232 26.24 12.71 16.89
N GLU A 233 25.90 12.88 18.16
CA GLU A 233 26.87 13.08 19.25
C GLU A 233 26.91 11.92 20.27
N ALA A 234 26.01 10.93 20.12
CA ALA A 234 25.85 9.91 21.14
C ALA A 234 26.88 8.78 21.01
N ASN A 235 27.43 8.40 22.15
CA ASN A 235 28.36 7.26 22.27
C ASN A 235 27.65 5.94 22.57
N ASP A 236 26.36 5.96 22.97
CA ASP A 236 25.60 4.73 23.18
C ASP A 236 24.80 4.35 21.93
N THR A 237 24.67 3.04 21.72
CA THR A 237 24.09 2.47 20.48
C THR A 237 22.63 2.86 20.27
N LEU A 238 21.84 2.93 21.33
CA LEU A 238 20.40 3.23 21.24
C LEU A 238 20.14 4.69 20.88
N THR A 239 20.85 5.60 21.54
CA THR A 239 20.76 7.03 21.27
C THR A 239 21.28 7.35 19.86
N ALA A 240 22.40 6.75 19.45
CA ALA A 240 22.93 6.91 18.10
C ALA A 240 21.96 6.37 17.02
N LEU A 241 21.24 5.28 17.31
CA LEU A 241 20.20 4.77 16.40
C LEU A 241 19.03 5.74 16.29
N ALA A 242 18.56 6.28 17.42
CA ALA A 242 17.48 7.27 17.43
C ALA A 242 17.86 8.56 16.71
N GLN A 243 19.10 9.05 16.90
CA GLN A 243 19.61 10.23 16.18
C GLN A 243 19.71 10.01 14.68
N ARG A 244 20.21 8.85 14.22
CA ARG A 244 20.20 8.51 12.80
C ARG A 244 18.80 8.45 12.20
N ALA A 245 17.85 7.84 12.92
CA ALA A 245 16.45 7.81 12.47
C ALA A 245 15.86 9.21 12.36
N PHE A 246 16.16 10.08 13.33
CA PHE A 246 15.72 11.47 13.30
C PHE A 246 16.38 12.27 12.17
N ALA A 247 17.69 12.12 11.95
CA ALA A 247 18.41 12.76 10.84
C ALA A 247 17.78 12.39 9.48
N ARG A 248 17.49 11.10 9.27
CA ARG A 248 16.79 10.64 8.05
C ARG A 248 15.42 11.27 7.88
N THR A 249 14.68 11.48 8.97
CA THR A 249 13.37 12.17 8.91
C THR A 249 13.56 13.63 8.51
N VAL A 250 14.61 14.30 9.00
CA VAL A 250 14.92 15.69 8.61
C VAL A 250 15.25 15.77 7.13
N ASP A 251 16.10 14.87 6.64
CA ASP A 251 16.45 14.79 5.22
C ASP A 251 15.18 14.53 4.37
N ALA A 252 14.36 13.54 4.76
CA ALA A 252 13.12 13.24 4.06
C ALA A 252 12.17 14.44 3.96
N VAL A 253 12.01 15.22 5.02
CA VAL A 253 11.15 16.41 5.03
C VAL A 253 11.73 17.48 4.10
N ALA A 254 13.04 17.69 4.12
CA ALA A 254 13.69 18.67 3.25
C ALA A 254 13.58 18.30 1.77
N ASP A 255 13.93 17.06 1.43
CA ASP A 255 13.87 16.54 0.06
C ASP A 255 12.42 16.55 -0.47
N PHE A 256 11.46 16.18 0.37
CA PHE A 256 10.05 16.20 0.01
C PHE A 256 9.53 17.61 -0.26
N ALA A 257 9.90 18.58 0.59
CA ALA A 257 9.52 19.98 0.42
C ALA A 257 10.13 20.58 -0.84
N GLU A 258 11.40 20.29 -1.14
CA GLU A 258 12.06 20.75 -2.35
C GLU A 258 11.37 20.23 -3.61
N ILE A 259 11.05 18.95 -3.67
CA ILE A 259 10.43 18.31 -4.85
C ILE A 259 8.99 18.73 -5.05
N THR A 260 8.20 18.78 -3.97
CA THR A 260 6.76 19.07 -4.06
C THR A 260 6.46 20.57 -4.09
N GLY A 261 7.44 21.41 -3.80
CA GLY A 261 7.25 22.85 -3.61
C GLY A 261 6.42 23.18 -2.36
N ALA A 262 6.29 22.23 -1.43
CA ALA A 262 5.57 22.43 -0.18
C ALA A 262 6.32 23.46 0.67
N ASP A 263 5.62 24.52 1.14
CA ASP A 263 6.20 25.48 2.06
C ASP A 263 6.24 24.90 3.49
N PRO A 264 7.42 24.58 4.03
CA PRO A 264 7.53 24.03 5.38
C PRO A 264 7.11 25.03 6.47
N ALA A 265 6.99 26.33 6.14
CA ALA A 265 6.55 27.38 7.05
C ALA A 265 5.07 27.74 6.91
N ALA A 266 4.36 27.16 5.93
CA ALA A 266 2.93 27.42 5.75
C ALA A 266 2.15 27.01 7.03
N GLU A 267 1.21 27.84 7.47
CA GLU A 267 0.31 27.46 8.56
C GLU A 267 -0.53 26.24 8.17
N ASP A 268 -0.78 25.37 9.15
CA ASP A 268 -1.63 24.19 8.95
C ASP A 268 -3.06 24.66 8.61
N LEU A 269 -3.41 24.61 7.35
CA LEU A 269 -4.83 24.57 6.99
C LEU A 269 -5.36 23.23 7.47
N PRO A 270 -6.53 23.17 8.14
CA PRO A 270 -7.11 21.92 8.54
C PRO A 270 -7.24 21.05 7.29
N ASP A 271 -6.71 19.81 7.38
CA ASP A 271 -6.84 18.81 6.34
C ASP A 271 -8.32 18.76 5.93
N ARG A 272 -8.64 19.18 4.72
CA ARG A 272 -9.99 19.00 4.22
C ARG A 272 -10.19 17.50 4.03
N GLU A 273 -11.26 16.97 4.55
CA GLU A 273 -11.75 15.66 4.14
C GLU A 273 -11.76 15.64 2.60
N GLY A 274 -10.76 14.98 1.97
CA GLY A 274 -10.57 15.00 0.53
C GLY A 274 -9.14 15.18 0.05
N ASP A 275 -8.20 15.57 0.91
CA ASP A 275 -6.77 15.72 0.52
C ASP A 275 -6.07 14.39 0.21
N ALA A 276 -6.71 13.26 0.47
CA ALA A 276 -6.24 11.91 0.17
C ALA A 276 -6.84 11.36 -1.14
N SER A 277 -7.02 12.19 -2.18
CA SER A 277 -7.46 11.67 -3.48
C SER A 277 -6.34 10.86 -4.13
N ILE A 278 -6.71 9.86 -4.92
CA ILE A 278 -5.75 9.02 -5.65
C ILE A 278 -4.95 9.89 -6.63
N SER A 279 -5.61 10.81 -7.32
CA SER A 279 -4.97 11.69 -8.29
C SER A 279 -3.93 12.62 -7.63
N ALA A 280 -4.23 13.18 -6.46
CA ALA A 280 -3.26 13.98 -5.70
C ALA A 280 -2.07 13.13 -5.23
N GLY A 281 -2.32 11.93 -4.68
CA GLY A 281 -1.26 11.01 -4.29
C GLY A 281 -0.38 10.57 -5.47
N LEU A 282 -0.97 10.28 -6.63
CA LEU A 282 -0.25 9.93 -7.85
C LEU A 282 0.56 11.10 -8.42
N ALA A 283 0.07 12.33 -8.31
CA ALA A 283 0.83 13.52 -8.69
C ALA A 283 2.12 13.65 -7.85
N VAL A 284 2.01 13.48 -6.53
CA VAL A 284 3.18 13.45 -5.64
C VAL A 284 4.10 12.28 -5.95
N ALA A 285 3.54 11.08 -6.21
CA ALA A 285 4.33 9.91 -6.60
C ALA A 285 5.15 10.17 -7.88
N ALA A 286 4.57 10.84 -8.89
CA ALA A 286 5.28 11.20 -10.11
C ALA A 286 6.46 12.16 -9.80
N GLN A 287 6.24 13.19 -8.98
CA GLN A 287 7.29 14.11 -8.56
C GLN A 287 8.43 13.40 -7.82
N LEU A 288 8.11 12.51 -6.90
CA LEU A 288 9.11 11.73 -6.14
C LEU A 288 9.94 10.82 -7.06
N LEU A 289 9.28 10.14 -8.00
CA LEU A 289 9.95 9.21 -8.92
C LEU A 289 10.76 9.91 -10.01
N GLY A 290 10.32 11.10 -10.44
CA GLY A 290 11.04 11.94 -11.42
C GLY A 290 12.14 12.77 -10.81
N GLY A 291 12.11 13.02 -9.49
CA GLY A 291 13.12 13.80 -8.78
C GLY A 291 14.37 13.01 -8.39
N ASP A 292 15.43 13.73 -8.04
CA ASP A 292 16.73 13.14 -7.63
C ASP A 292 16.76 12.79 -6.12
N VAL A 293 15.70 12.20 -5.61
CA VAL A 293 15.60 11.78 -4.20
C VAL A 293 15.68 10.27 -3.99
N GLY A 294 15.96 9.53 -5.07
CA GLY A 294 16.16 8.10 -5.03
C GLY A 294 14.88 7.29 -4.70
N ALA A 295 13.70 7.87 -4.91
CA ALA A 295 12.43 7.17 -4.73
C ALA A 295 12.27 6.07 -5.78
N GLN A 296 11.93 4.85 -5.35
CA GLN A 296 11.72 3.70 -6.24
C GLN A 296 10.42 2.95 -5.95
N VAL A 297 9.93 2.97 -4.73
CA VAL A 297 8.68 2.30 -4.38
C VAL A 297 7.76 3.29 -3.69
N VAL A 298 6.61 3.55 -4.29
CA VAL A 298 5.59 4.45 -3.73
C VAL A 298 4.27 3.73 -3.59
N VAL A 299 3.68 3.79 -2.40
CA VAL A 299 2.31 3.31 -2.14
C VAL A 299 1.40 4.50 -1.95
N VAL A 300 0.36 4.60 -2.75
CA VAL A 300 -0.70 5.60 -2.63
C VAL A 300 -1.93 4.92 -2.04
N SER A 301 -2.33 5.31 -0.84
CA SER A 301 -3.49 4.76 -0.15
C SER A 301 -4.65 5.75 -0.21
N ALA A 302 -5.81 5.30 -0.69
CA ALA A 302 -7.04 6.07 -0.71
C ALA A 302 -8.18 5.27 -0.08
N SER A 303 -9.04 5.95 0.66
CA SER A 303 -10.22 5.39 1.32
C SER A 303 -11.50 5.74 0.56
N GLY A 304 -12.63 5.20 1.00
CA GLY A 304 -13.94 5.51 0.44
C GLY A 304 -14.57 4.37 -0.36
N PHE A 305 -13.84 3.28 -0.63
CA PHE A 305 -14.36 2.13 -1.37
C PHE A 305 -15.30 1.23 -0.55
N ASP A 306 -15.50 1.53 0.74
CA ASP A 306 -16.46 0.81 1.60
C ASP A 306 -17.90 1.28 1.36
N THR A 307 -18.42 0.98 0.18
CA THR A 307 -19.67 1.53 -0.37
C THR A 307 -20.88 0.70 0.00
N HIS A 308 -21.23 0.62 1.28
CA HIS A 308 -22.45 -0.05 1.75
C HIS A 308 -23.74 0.69 1.41
N ALA A 309 -23.67 1.98 1.02
CA ALA A 309 -24.79 2.80 0.63
C ALA A 309 -24.35 3.89 -0.38
N ASN A 310 -25.28 4.41 -1.17
CA ASN A 310 -25.02 5.46 -2.16
C ASN A 310 -23.88 5.13 -3.14
N GLN A 311 -23.66 3.85 -3.41
CA GLN A 311 -22.49 3.34 -4.12
C GLN A 311 -22.34 3.94 -5.52
N VAL A 312 -23.41 4.09 -6.27
CA VAL A 312 -23.36 4.55 -7.68
C VAL A 312 -22.58 5.87 -7.82
N ALA A 313 -22.90 6.86 -6.99
CA ALA A 313 -22.25 8.17 -7.06
C ALA A 313 -20.82 8.11 -6.50
N VAL A 314 -20.64 7.48 -5.34
CA VAL A 314 -19.35 7.38 -4.66
C VAL A 314 -18.33 6.61 -5.51
N GLN A 315 -18.71 5.44 -6.01
CA GLN A 315 -17.81 4.62 -6.82
C GLN A 315 -17.49 5.29 -8.17
N ARG A 316 -18.47 5.94 -8.81
CA ARG A 316 -18.25 6.73 -10.02
C ARG A 316 -17.13 7.76 -9.80
N ASP A 317 -17.21 8.52 -8.70
CA ASP A 317 -16.27 9.59 -8.40
C ASP A 317 -14.88 9.03 -8.03
N LEU A 318 -14.82 7.95 -7.24
CA LEU A 318 -13.56 7.27 -6.89
C LEU A 318 -12.87 6.65 -8.11
N LEU A 319 -13.61 5.97 -8.98
CA LEU A 319 -13.06 5.41 -10.22
C LEU A 319 -12.65 6.50 -11.21
N GLY A 320 -13.36 7.63 -11.22
CA GLY A 320 -12.97 8.80 -12.01
C GLY A 320 -11.66 9.42 -11.53
N ASP A 321 -11.51 9.59 -10.23
CA ASP A 321 -10.26 10.06 -9.60
C ASP A 321 -9.10 9.09 -9.85
N LEU A 322 -9.32 7.79 -9.72
CA LEU A 322 -8.34 6.75 -10.04
C LEU A 322 -7.87 6.85 -11.50
N ALA A 323 -8.80 6.89 -12.45
CA ALA A 323 -8.47 6.85 -13.87
C ALA A 323 -7.79 8.15 -14.34
N ALA A 324 -8.28 9.31 -13.88
CA ALA A 324 -7.65 10.60 -14.15
C ALA A 324 -6.26 10.69 -13.54
N GLY A 325 -6.11 10.23 -12.29
CA GLY A 325 -4.82 10.18 -11.60
C GLY A 325 -3.80 9.30 -12.32
N ILE A 326 -4.19 8.09 -12.75
CA ILE A 326 -3.32 7.19 -13.51
C ILE A 326 -2.91 7.82 -14.84
N ALA A 327 -3.85 8.41 -15.58
CA ALA A 327 -3.54 9.03 -16.86
C ALA A 327 -2.57 10.21 -16.71
N SER A 328 -2.80 11.08 -15.73
CA SER A 328 -1.92 12.22 -15.44
C SER A 328 -0.54 11.78 -14.94
N PHE A 329 -0.50 10.76 -14.08
CA PHE A 329 0.74 10.16 -13.58
C PHE A 329 1.63 9.67 -14.73
N PHE A 330 1.10 8.84 -15.63
CA PHE A 330 1.89 8.32 -16.74
C PHE A 330 2.26 9.40 -17.76
N ALA A 331 1.44 10.43 -17.93
CA ALA A 331 1.80 11.58 -18.76
C ALA A 331 3.04 12.33 -18.18
N GLN A 332 3.11 12.51 -16.86
CA GLN A 332 4.28 13.10 -16.21
C GLN A 332 5.50 12.18 -16.28
N ILE A 333 5.36 10.90 -15.94
CA ILE A 333 6.42 9.88 -16.02
C ILE A 333 7.03 9.80 -17.44
N GLU A 334 6.21 9.95 -18.47
CA GLU A 334 6.67 9.96 -19.86
C GLU A 334 7.48 11.21 -20.19
N GLN A 335 7.07 12.39 -19.67
CA GLN A 335 7.83 13.64 -19.79
C GLN A 335 9.19 13.58 -19.08
N ASP A 336 9.26 12.88 -17.95
CA ASP A 336 10.47 12.66 -17.16
C ASP A 336 11.39 11.57 -17.75
N GLY A 337 11.01 10.96 -18.89
CA GLY A 337 11.78 9.92 -19.56
C GLY A 337 11.78 8.56 -18.86
N LEU A 338 10.83 8.32 -17.95
CA LEU A 338 10.75 7.11 -17.11
C LEU A 338 9.71 6.10 -17.60
N ARG A 339 9.17 6.26 -18.80
CA ARG A 339 8.09 5.45 -19.37
C ARG A 339 8.32 3.95 -19.25
N ASP A 340 9.57 3.51 -19.50
CA ASP A 340 9.92 2.09 -19.54
C ASP A 340 10.28 1.53 -18.15
N ASP A 341 10.40 2.39 -17.15
CA ASP A 341 10.93 2.05 -15.83
C ASP A 341 9.86 1.97 -14.73
N VAL A 342 8.59 2.21 -15.05
CA VAL A 342 7.51 2.26 -14.06
C VAL A 342 6.49 1.15 -14.29
N LEU A 343 6.21 0.41 -13.22
CA LEU A 343 5.06 -0.47 -13.07
C LEU A 343 4.11 0.13 -12.03
N LEU A 344 2.83 0.30 -12.40
CA LEU A 344 1.76 0.67 -11.47
C LEU A 344 0.80 -0.52 -11.32
N VAL A 345 0.43 -0.85 -10.09
CA VAL A 345 -0.60 -1.85 -9.80
C VAL A 345 -1.64 -1.29 -8.83
N THR A 346 -2.88 -1.76 -8.93
CA THR A 346 -3.92 -1.44 -7.96
C THR A 346 -4.23 -2.64 -7.08
N THR A 347 -4.56 -2.41 -5.81
CA THR A 347 -4.94 -3.45 -4.86
C THR A 347 -6.17 -3.02 -4.07
N SER A 348 -6.96 -3.99 -3.65
CA SER A 348 -8.03 -3.80 -2.67
C SER A 348 -8.14 -5.09 -1.85
N GLU A 349 -8.50 -5.00 -0.58
CA GLU A 349 -8.43 -6.11 0.37
C GLU A 349 -9.38 -7.27 0.05
N PHE A 350 -10.48 -6.99 -0.65
CA PHE A 350 -11.46 -7.95 -1.16
C PHE A 350 -12.36 -7.29 -2.21
N GLY A 351 -13.19 -8.08 -2.89
CA GLY A 351 -14.29 -7.59 -3.72
C GLY A 351 -15.59 -7.44 -2.93
N ARG A 352 -16.68 -7.11 -3.63
CA ARG A 352 -18.01 -6.95 -3.05
C ARG A 352 -18.92 -8.13 -3.39
N ARG A 353 -19.98 -8.33 -2.62
CA ARG A 353 -21.00 -9.34 -2.91
C ARG A 353 -21.57 -9.13 -4.31
N VAL A 354 -21.98 -10.25 -4.93
CA VAL A 354 -22.61 -10.20 -6.26
C VAL A 354 -23.92 -9.43 -6.19
N HIS A 355 -24.77 -9.74 -5.22
CA HIS A 355 -26.04 -9.05 -5.02
C HIS A 355 -25.86 -7.70 -4.32
N GLU A 356 -26.62 -6.70 -4.81
CA GLU A 356 -26.78 -5.42 -4.10
C GLU A 356 -27.53 -5.60 -2.78
N ASN A 357 -27.32 -4.68 -1.84
CA ASN A 357 -28.03 -4.64 -0.57
C ASN A 357 -29.23 -3.66 -0.61
N GLY A 358 -30.04 -3.66 0.44
CA GLY A 358 -31.20 -2.77 0.55
C GLY A 358 -30.91 -1.30 0.78
N SER A 359 -29.64 -0.89 0.89
CA SER A 359 -29.21 0.49 1.14
C SER A 359 -28.62 1.18 -0.09
N GLY A 360 -28.72 0.55 -1.27
CA GLY A 360 -28.14 1.07 -2.52
C GLY A 360 -26.61 0.99 -2.52
N GLY A 361 -26.07 -0.12 -2.03
CA GLY A 361 -24.67 -0.46 -2.02
C GLY A 361 -24.47 -1.96 -2.02
N THR A 362 -23.28 -2.41 -1.63
CA THR A 362 -22.90 -3.83 -1.56
C THR A 362 -22.17 -4.13 -0.26
N ASP A 363 -22.37 -5.35 0.24
CA ASP A 363 -21.63 -5.85 1.40
C ASP A 363 -20.26 -6.42 0.98
N HIS A 364 -19.39 -6.71 1.97
CA HIS A 364 -18.09 -7.30 1.73
C HIS A 364 -18.20 -8.68 1.08
N GLY A 365 -17.39 -8.91 0.06
CA GLY A 365 -17.33 -10.14 -0.71
C GLY A 365 -15.93 -10.79 -0.72
N ALA A 366 -15.57 -11.44 -1.83
CA ALA A 366 -14.33 -12.20 -1.94
C ALA A 366 -13.48 -11.77 -3.15
N GLY A 367 -13.67 -12.36 -4.33
CA GLY A 367 -12.89 -12.04 -5.52
C GLY A 367 -13.14 -10.61 -6.00
N GLY A 368 -12.08 -9.83 -6.16
CA GLY A 368 -12.09 -8.44 -6.60
C GLY A 368 -11.48 -8.26 -7.99
N VAL A 369 -11.05 -7.02 -8.26
CA VAL A 369 -10.38 -6.62 -9.50
C VAL A 369 -9.11 -5.84 -9.15
N SER A 370 -8.03 -6.10 -9.88
CA SER A 370 -6.81 -5.30 -9.87
C SER A 370 -6.41 -4.93 -11.29
N PHE A 371 -5.75 -3.79 -11.44
CA PHE A 371 -5.12 -3.35 -12.68
C PHE A 371 -3.60 -3.42 -12.55
N ALA A 372 -2.90 -3.72 -13.65
CA ALA A 372 -1.48 -3.50 -13.77
C ALA A 372 -1.22 -2.69 -15.06
N LEU A 373 -0.43 -1.63 -14.93
CA LEU A 373 -0.14 -0.69 -16.02
C LEU A 373 1.36 -0.39 -16.11
N GLY A 374 1.84 -0.24 -17.32
CA GLY A 374 3.23 0.12 -17.63
C GLY A 374 3.71 -0.49 -18.92
N GLN A 375 4.85 -0.04 -19.42
CA GLN A 375 5.41 -0.51 -20.70
C GLN A 375 5.80 -2.00 -20.64
N GLY A 376 6.25 -2.48 -19.48
CA GLY A 376 6.59 -3.87 -19.23
C GLY A 376 5.37 -4.79 -19.06
N VAL A 377 4.15 -4.25 -18.99
CA VAL A 377 2.94 -5.05 -18.76
C VAL A 377 2.48 -5.75 -20.05
N ARG A 378 2.10 -6.99 -19.93
CA ARG A 378 1.37 -7.72 -20.97
C ARG A 378 -0.12 -7.40 -20.81
N GLY A 379 -0.64 -6.51 -21.64
CA GLY A 379 -2.05 -6.14 -21.64
C GLY A 379 -2.97 -7.32 -21.92
N GLY A 380 -4.18 -7.26 -21.36
CA GLY A 380 -5.20 -8.30 -21.54
C GLY A 380 -6.10 -8.41 -20.32
N VAL A 381 -7.12 -9.27 -20.42
CA VAL A 381 -8.01 -9.64 -19.32
C VAL A 381 -7.59 -11.00 -18.79
N TYR A 382 -7.40 -11.12 -17.49
CA TYR A 382 -6.90 -12.31 -16.80
C TYR A 382 -7.86 -12.70 -15.67
N GLY A 383 -7.90 -14.01 -15.36
CA GLY A 383 -8.80 -14.54 -14.34
C GLY A 383 -10.26 -14.51 -14.78
N ALA A 384 -11.15 -14.85 -13.87
CA ALA A 384 -12.57 -14.90 -14.12
C ALA A 384 -13.37 -14.34 -12.93
N ALA A 385 -14.52 -13.72 -13.24
CA ALA A 385 -15.54 -13.36 -12.28
C ALA A 385 -16.85 -14.01 -12.76
N ASP A 386 -16.94 -15.35 -12.59
CA ASP A 386 -18.07 -16.14 -13.08
C ASP A 386 -19.27 -15.99 -12.14
N LEU A 387 -20.34 -15.39 -12.65
CA LEU A 387 -21.62 -15.25 -11.95
C LEU A 387 -22.40 -16.59 -11.84
N GLY A 388 -21.94 -17.65 -12.51
CA GLY A 388 -22.50 -18.99 -12.41
C GLY A 388 -21.83 -19.90 -11.38
N ASP A 389 -20.60 -19.56 -10.92
CA ASP A 389 -19.86 -20.30 -9.89
C ASP A 389 -19.46 -19.38 -8.73
N LEU A 390 -20.40 -19.22 -7.80
CA LEU A 390 -20.22 -18.34 -6.63
C LEU A 390 -19.71 -19.11 -5.41
N LEU A 391 -18.96 -18.43 -4.56
CA LEU A 391 -18.57 -18.87 -3.23
C LEU A 391 -19.39 -18.12 -2.17
N ASP A 392 -20.38 -18.76 -1.59
CA ASP A 392 -21.29 -18.16 -0.59
C ASP A 392 -21.94 -16.84 -1.04
N GLY A 393 -22.24 -16.71 -2.34
CA GLY A 393 -22.83 -15.53 -2.96
C GLY A 393 -21.82 -14.43 -3.33
N ASP A 394 -20.54 -14.74 -3.31
CA ASP A 394 -19.43 -13.89 -3.74
C ASP A 394 -18.81 -14.41 -5.05
N ILE A 395 -18.12 -13.56 -5.78
CA ILE A 395 -17.22 -14.02 -6.84
C ILE A 395 -16.17 -14.92 -6.22
N ARG A 396 -16.09 -16.16 -6.70
CA ARG A 396 -15.05 -17.10 -6.29
C ARG A 396 -13.67 -16.55 -6.71
N PRO A 397 -12.69 -16.44 -5.79
CA PRO A 397 -11.33 -16.12 -6.17
C PRO A 397 -10.76 -17.16 -7.14
N THR A 398 -10.28 -16.70 -8.29
CA THR A 398 -9.66 -17.50 -9.35
C THR A 398 -8.19 -17.16 -9.58
N VAL A 399 -7.75 -16.01 -9.07
CA VAL A 399 -6.36 -15.55 -9.12
C VAL A 399 -5.89 -15.22 -7.71
N ASP A 400 -4.83 -15.87 -7.27
CA ASP A 400 -4.20 -15.57 -5.98
C ASP A 400 -3.49 -14.20 -6.05
N PRO A 401 -3.64 -13.30 -5.05
CA PRO A 401 -2.97 -12.00 -5.04
C PRO A 401 -1.45 -12.08 -5.20
N ARG A 402 -0.83 -13.18 -4.79
CA ARG A 402 0.61 -13.40 -4.91
C ARG A 402 1.10 -13.56 -6.36
N VAL A 403 0.20 -13.77 -7.31
CA VAL A 403 0.49 -13.65 -8.75
C VAL A 403 0.90 -12.21 -9.09
N LEU A 404 0.15 -11.23 -8.59
CA LEU A 404 0.47 -9.81 -8.77
C LEU A 404 1.79 -9.44 -8.08
N TYR A 405 2.03 -9.99 -6.87
CA TYR A 405 3.29 -9.76 -6.15
C TYR A 405 4.47 -10.41 -6.87
N THR A 406 4.31 -11.61 -7.45
CA THR A 406 5.34 -12.23 -8.28
C THR A 406 5.73 -11.32 -9.43
N ALA A 407 4.75 -10.74 -10.13
CA ALA A 407 5.03 -9.78 -11.21
C ALA A 407 5.76 -8.52 -10.70
N CYS A 408 5.35 -7.96 -9.56
CA CYS A 408 6.03 -6.81 -8.96
C CYS A 408 7.48 -7.15 -8.55
N LEU A 409 7.71 -8.34 -8.00
CA LEU A 409 9.04 -8.78 -7.57
C LEU A 409 9.96 -9.04 -8.78
N ASP A 410 9.46 -9.70 -9.81
CA ASP A 410 10.19 -9.89 -11.08
C ASP A 410 10.53 -8.53 -11.71
N TRP A 411 9.58 -7.59 -11.69
CA TRP A 411 9.80 -6.23 -12.16
C TRP A 411 10.95 -5.55 -11.42
N LEU A 412 11.02 -5.71 -10.12
CA LEU A 412 12.07 -5.14 -9.26
C LEU A 412 13.39 -5.95 -9.29
N GLY A 413 13.45 -7.07 -10.00
CA GLY A 413 14.62 -7.96 -10.01
C GLY A 413 14.81 -8.75 -8.71
N ALA A 414 13.77 -8.89 -7.90
CA ALA A 414 13.79 -9.69 -6.68
C ALA A 414 13.34 -11.12 -6.96
N ASP A 415 13.88 -12.12 -6.22
CA ASP A 415 13.41 -13.50 -6.32
C ASP A 415 12.07 -13.69 -5.59
N PRO A 416 10.96 -13.94 -6.29
CA PRO A 416 9.67 -14.18 -5.67
C PRO A 416 9.67 -15.36 -4.69
N SER A 417 10.46 -16.40 -4.97
CA SER A 417 10.53 -17.57 -4.09
C SER A 417 11.15 -17.24 -2.73
N ALA A 418 12.14 -16.36 -2.71
CA ALA A 418 12.77 -15.90 -1.48
C ALA A 418 11.82 -15.02 -0.63
N VAL A 419 10.94 -14.25 -1.29
CA VAL A 419 10.03 -13.31 -0.63
C VAL A 419 8.70 -13.98 -0.25
N LEU A 420 8.14 -14.81 -1.13
CA LEU A 420 6.79 -15.38 -0.99
C LEU A 420 6.79 -16.86 -0.58
N GLY A 421 7.97 -17.47 -0.44
CA GLY A 421 8.14 -18.90 -0.18
C GLY A 421 8.02 -19.79 -1.42
N ARG A 422 7.40 -19.32 -2.49
CA ARG A 422 7.36 -19.93 -3.84
C ARG A 422 7.02 -18.88 -4.88
N ARG A 423 7.13 -19.22 -6.15
CA ARG A 423 6.57 -18.40 -7.24
C ARG A 423 5.09 -18.72 -7.45
N TYR A 424 4.38 -17.73 -7.97
CA TYR A 424 2.97 -17.81 -8.33
C TYR A 424 2.86 -17.35 -9.81
N ASP A 425 2.90 -18.31 -10.72
CA ASP A 425 3.03 -18.07 -12.17
C ASP A 425 1.75 -18.43 -12.96
N GLU A 426 0.60 -18.55 -12.26
CA GLU A 426 -0.68 -18.91 -12.88
C GLU A 426 -1.11 -17.88 -13.95
N VAL A 427 -0.62 -16.64 -13.84
CA VAL A 427 -0.83 -15.56 -14.79
C VAL A 427 0.48 -14.83 -15.03
N ASN A 428 0.88 -14.68 -16.29
CA ASN A 428 2.06 -13.89 -16.65
C ASN A 428 1.66 -12.48 -17.07
N LEU A 429 1.84 -11.52 -16.16
CA LEU A 429 1.46 -10.12 -16.33
C LEU A 429 2.54 -9.26 -16.99
N LEU A 430 3.77 -9.74 -17.15
CA LEU A 430 4.88 -8.98 -17.72
C LEU A 430 5.30 -9.53 -19.09
N ARG A 431 5.88 -8.62 -19.89
CA ARG A 431 6.50 -8.93 -21.21
C ARG A 431 7.98 -9.26 -21.02
N VAL A 432 8.32 -10.18 -20.17
CA VAL A 432 9.72 -10.58 -19.94
C VAL A 432 10.17 -11.59 -20.98
#